data_e630e5275a98797b173e1e721ff47043
#
_entry.id   e630e5275a98797b173e1e721ff47043
#
_cell.length_a   1.000
_cell.length_b   1.000
_cell.length_c   1.000
_cell.angle_alpha   90.00
_cell.angle_beta   90.00
_cell.angle_gamma   90.00
#
_symmetry.space_group_name_H-M   'P 1'
#
loop_
_entity.id
_entity.type
_entity.pdbx_description
1 polymer ?
#
loop_
_entity_poly.entity_id
_entity_poly.type
_entity_poly.pdbx_seq_one_letter_code
_entity_poly.pdbx_strand_id
1 'polypeptide(L)'
;MFYINIIDYIFTCIFQNGINDRVRLAVRYSILEYASIVIFLCSVNHLGYSYKHEVKPIENVMKSFLQKFAISLFGTAIIGLATAQAADLKLLNVSYDPTRELYQDYNAVFAKHWKEQTGQDIEIQQSHGGSGKQARAVIDGLDADVVTLALAYDVDQLYQKAKLIPEDWQSRLPNNSAPYTSTVVFLVRAGNPKGIKDWDDLVKPGVSVITPNPKTSGGARWNYLAAYGYALKKFGNDDSAKEYLKKLYKNVAVLDTGARGATVTFVDREIGDVLIAWENEAYLSLKEYGPSKYEVVVPSVSILAEPTVAVVDKVASKHGTLQAAKEYLEFLYSREGQEIATKNFYRPRDPEILAKYGKQFKTLSLFTIADVFGGWNKAHNTHFADGGVFDQIYSP
;
A
#
# COMPACT_ATOMS: atom_id res chain seq x y z
N MET A 1 -46.03 -28.30 31.11
CA MET A 1 -45.35 -27.02 31.43
C MET A 1 -43.84 -27.09 31.33
N PHE A 2 -43.17 -28.17 31.70
CA PHE A 2 -41.69 -28.30 31.63
C PHE A 2 -41.11 -28.33 30.20
N TYR A 3 -41.81 -28.80 29.20
CA TYR A 3 -41.36 -28.94 27.82
C TYR A 3 -41.37 -27.62 27.03
N ILE A 4 -42.22 -26.67 27.37
CA ILE A 4 -42.33 -25.37 26.71
C ILE A 4 -41.07 -24.51 27.05
N ASN A 5 -40.57 -24.58 28.28
CA ASN A 5 -39.41 -23.85 28.74
C ASN A 5 -38.08 -24.32 28.08
N ILE A 6 -37.97 -25.59 27.70
CA ILE A 6 -36.77 -26.13 27.02
C ILE A 6 -36.73 -25.67 25.56
N ILE A 7 -37.89 -25.62 24.91
CA ILE A 7 -38.00 -25.15 23.52
C ILE A 7 -37.68 -23.65 23.44
N ASP A 8 -38.15 -22.84 24.38
CA ASP A 8 -37.84 -21.41 24.45
C ASP A 8 -36.36 -21.14 24.76
N TYR A 9 -35.73 -21.96 25.62
CA TYR A 9 -34.31 -21.85 25.93
C TYR A 9 -33.44 -22.20 24.72
N ILE A 10 -33.77 -23.25 23.97
CA ILE A 10 -33.09 -23.64 22.75
C ILE A 10 -33.27 -22.55 21.65
N PHE A 11 -34.47 -21.98 21.56
CA PHE A 11 -34.76 -20.87 20.65
C PHE A 11 -33.88 -19.63 20.96
N THR A 12 -33.74 -19.26 22.22
CA THR A 12 -32.96 -18.09 22.64
C THR A 12 -31.47 -18.28 22.38
N CYS A 13 -30.92 -19.47 22.63
CA CYS A 13 -29.51 -19.77 22.35
C CYS A 13 -29.17 -19.80 20.87
N ILE A 14 -30.08 -20.25 20.01
CA ILE A 14 -29.86 -20.30 18.55
C ILE A 14 -29.99 -18.90 17.91
N PHE A 15 -30.78 -18.00 18.48
CA PHE A 15 -31.03 -16.66 17.92
C PHE A 15 -30.00 -15.60 18.31
N GLN A 16 -29.19 -15.82 19.35
CA GLN A 16 -28.16 -14.86 19.79
C GLN A 16 -26.82 -14.96 19.07
N ASN A 17 -26.55 -16.03 18.32
CA ASN A 17 -25.22 -16.29 17.72
C ASN A 17 -25.23 -16.31 16.19
N GLY A 18 -25.49 -15.21 15.51
CA GLY A 18 -25.10 -14.91 14.12
C GLY A 18 -25.28 -15.99 13.02
N ILE A 19 -26.21 -16.95 13.16
CA ILE A 19 -26.39 -18.07 12.24
C ILE A 19 -27.19 -17.63 10.99
N ASN A 20 -26.75 -18.08 9.82
CA ASN A 20 -27.31 -17.79 8.50
C ASN A 20 -28.82 -18.12 8.41
N ASP A 21 -29.60 -17.24 7.78
CA ASP A 21 -31.07 -17.32 7.68
C ASP A 21 -31.60 -18.62 7.05
N ARG A 22 -30.85 -19.24 6.15
CA ARG A 22 -31.23 -20.56 5.56
C ARG A 22 -31.17 -21.69 6.58
N VAL A 23 -30.22 -21.67 7.48
CA VAL A 23 -30.12 -22.67 8.58
C VAL A 23 -31.19 -22.42 9.60
N ARG A 24 -31.55 -21.15 9.90
CA ARG A 24 -32.69 -20.77 10.74
C ARG A 24 -33.99 -21.30 10.21
N LEU A 25 -34.20 -21.21 8.89
CA LEU A 25 -35.44 -21.67 8.27
C LEU A 25 -35.58 -23.22 8.33
N ALA A 26 -34.49 -23.95 8.05
CA ALA A 26 -34.47 -25.41 8.09
C ALA A 26 -34.71 -25.97 9.48
N VAL A 27 -34.10 -25.38 10.53
CA VAL A 27 -34.30 -25.76 11.95
C VAL A 27 -35.75 -25.46 12.39
N ARG A 28 -36.32 -24.33 11.96
CA ARG A 28 -37.70 -23.95 12.25
C ARG A 28 -38.70 -24.92 11.65
N TYR A 29 -38.52 -25.33 10.39
CA TYR A 29 -39.37 -26.31 9.72
C TYR A 29 -39.33 -27.68 10.42
N SER A 30 -38.14 -28.17 10.76
CA SER A 30 -37.98 -29.45 11.46
C SER A 30 -38.65 -29.44 12.86
N ILE A 31 -38.50 -28.35 13.63
CA ILE A 31 -39.14 -28.25 14.96
C ILE A 31 -40.66 -28.20 14.86
N LEU A 32 -41.22 -27.49 13.88
CA LEU A 32 -42.67 -27.41 13.68
C LEU A 32 -43.29 -28.76 13.23
N GLU A 33 -42.61 -29.49 12.37
CA GLU A 33 -43.06 -30.80 11.89
C GLU A 33 -43.08 -31.81 13.03
N TYR A 34 -42.07 -31.82 13.89
CA TYR A 34 -42.03 -32.72 15.06
C TYR A 34 -42.97 -32.32 16.19
N ALA A 35 -43.19 -31.03 16.41
CA ALA A 35 -44.18 -30.57 17.38
C ALA A 35 -45.62 -31.03 16.99
N SER A 36 -45.91 -31.02 15.69
CA SER A 36 -47.20 -31.50 15.15
C SER A 36 -47.40 -32.99 15.37
N ILE A 37 -46.35 -33.79 15.19
CA ILE A 37 -46.40 -35.25 15.40
C ILE A 37 -46.58 -35.58 16.90
N VAL A 38 -45.91 -34.88 17.79
CA VAL A 38 -46.06 -35.09 19.26
C VAL A 38 -47.45 -34.69 19.72
N ILE A 39 -48.04 -33.60 19.24
CA ILE A 39 -49.40 -33.16 19.55
C ILE A 39 -50.41 -34.19 19.03
N PHE A 40 -50.23 -34.74 17.83
CA PHE A 40 -51.08 -35.78 17.27
C PHE A 40 -51.05 -37.06 18.11
N LEU A 41 -49.87 -37.53 18.52
CA LEU A 41 -49.71 -38.71 19.37
C LEU A 41 -50.32 -38.53 20.78
N CYS A 42 -50.21 -37.33 21.38
CA CYS A 42 -50.89 -37.01 22.63
C CYS A 42 -52.42 -36.95 22.49
N SER A 43 -52.90 -36.47 21.36
CA SER A 43 -54.36 -36.39 21.10
C SER A 43 -54.99 -37.79 20.90
N VAL A 44 -54.28 -38.71 20.27
CA VAL A 44 -54.70 -40.10 20.03
C VAL A 44 -54.78 -40.87 21.38
N ASN A 45 -53.91 -40.59 22.36
CA ASN A 45 -53.91 -41.22 23.67
C ASN A 45 -55.05 -40.76 24.54
N HIS A 46 -55.68 -39.59 24.31
CA HIS A 46 -56.78 -39.04 25.05
C HIS A 46 -58.18 -39.57 24.57
N LEU A 47 -58.22 -40.20 23.37
CA LEU A 47 -59.44 -40.66 22.73
C LEU A 47 -59.82 -42.14 23.02
N GLY A 48 -59.18 -42.82 23.97
CA GLY A 48 -59.66 -44.07 24.59
C GLY A 48 -59.84 -45.27 23.61
N TYR A 49 -59.15 -45.32 22.52
CA TYR A 49 -59.18 -46.49 21.63
C TYR A 49 -58.24 -47.59 22.11
N SER A 50 -58.82 -48.65 22.68
CA SER A 50 -58.13 -49.87 23.07
C SER A 50 -57.77 -50.68 21.81
N TYR A 51 -56.54 -50.58 21.34
CA TYR A 51 -56.01 -51.48 20.30
C TYR A 51 -55.12 -52.53 20.95
N LYS A 52 -55.61 -53.82 20.95
CA LYS A 52 -54.81 -54.99 21.31
C LYS A 52 -53.81 -55.29 20.18
N HIS A 53 -52.69 -54.68 20.19
CA HIS A 53 -51.45 -55.17 19.58
C HIS A 53 -50.20 -54.59 20.32
N GLU A 54 -49.21 -55.46 20.54
CA GLU A 54 -47.96 -55.15 21.27
C GLU A 54 -47.35 -53.82 20.82
N VAL A 55 -47.61 -52.75 21.57
CA VAL A 55 -46.94 -51.47 21.41
C VAL A 55 -45.60 -51.59 22.16
N LYS A 56 -44.48 -51.57 21.45
CA LYS A 56 -43.16 -51.43 22.10
C LYS A 56 -43.19 -50.27 23.06
N PRO A 57 -42.63 -50.42 24.29
CA PRO A 57 -42.72 -49.37 25.28
C PRO A 57 -42.19 -48.04 24.70
N ILE A 58 -42.98 -46.99 24.89
CA ILE A 58 -42.70 -45.61 24.37
C ILE A 58 -41.30 -45.16 24.71
N GLU A 59 -40.75 -45.65 25.80
CA GLU A 59 -39.33 -45.41 26.23
C GLU A 59 -38.26 -45.83 25.20
N ASN A 60 -38.46 -46.97 24.52
CA ASN A 60 -37.51 -47.45 23.51
C ASN A 60 -37.60 -46.70 22.20
N VAL A 61 -38.82 -46.22 21.85
CA VAL A 61 -39.01 -45.35 20.68
C VAL A 61 -38.37 -43.99 20.92
N MET A 62 -38.51 -43.46 22.16
CA MET A 62 -37.98 -42.17 22.57
C MET A 62 -36.44 -42.22 22.67
N LYS A 63 -35.86 -43.31 23.19
CA LYS A 63 -34.38 -43.49 23.21
C LYS A 63 -33.78 -43.60 21.83
N SER A 64 -34.41 -44.36 20.92
CA SER A 64 -33.99 -44.46 19.52
C SER A 64 -34.08 -43.12 18.78
N PHE A 65 -35.10 -42.33 19.13
CA PHE A 65 -35.34 -41.00 18.57
C PHE A 65 -34.28 -39.98 19.05
N LEU A 66 -34.01 -39.92 20.35
CA LEU A 66 -32.98 -39.06 20.93
C LEU A 66 -31.58 -39.38 20.39
N GLN A 67 -31.24 -40.66 20.19
CA GLN A 67 -30.00 -41.08 19.56
C GLN A 67 -29.89 -40.60 18.10
N LYS A 68 -30.92 -40.74 17.30
CA LYS A 68 -30.94 -40.28 15.89
C LYS A 68 -30.91 -38.78 15.78
N PHE A 69 -31.56 -38.05 16.69
CA PHE A 69 -31.55 -36.60 16.75
C PHE A 69 -30.16 -36.04 17.17
N ALA A 70 -29.54 -36.69 18.17
CA ALA A 70 -28.18 -36.33 18.56
C ALA A 70 -27.15 -36.56 17.42
N ILE A 71 -27.27 -37.66 16.68
CA ILE A 71 -26.42 -37.98 15.51
C ILE A 71 -26.67 -36.98 14.37
N SER A 72 -27.94 -36.56 14.16
CA SER A 72 -28.27 -35.55 13.13
C SER A 72 -27.76 -34.16 13.51
N LEU A 73 -27.82 -33.76 14.78
CA LEU A 73 -27.26 -32.48 15.27
C LEU A 73 -25.72 -32.47 15.25
N PHE A 74 -25.08 -33.59 15.56
CA PHE A 74 -23.62 -33.70 15.46
C PHE A 74 -23.16 -33.74 13.99
N GLY A 75 -23.90 -34.40 13.11
CA GLY A 75 -23.61 -34.43 11.67
C GLY A 75 -23.73 -33.06 11.02
N THR A 76 -24.76 -32.27 11.37
CA THR A 76 -24.91 -30.89 10.85
C THR A 76 -23.92 -29.90 11.44
N ALA A 77 -23.48 -30.10 12.70
CA ALA A 77 -22.45 -29.27 13.31
C ALA A 77 -21.06 -29.50 12.67
N ILE A 78 -20.75 -30.73 12.23
CA ILE A 78 -19.48 -31.07 11.56
C ILE A 78 -19.48 -30.56 10.11
N ILE A 79 -20.63 -30.55 9.41
CA ILE A 79 -20.74 -30.03 8.04
C ILE A 79 -20.77 -28.48 8.03
N GLY A 80 -21.20 -27.85 9.11
CA GLY A 80 -21.19 -26.37 9.26
C GLY A 80 -19.81 -25.76 9.55
N LEU A 81 -18.79 -26.58 9.88
CA LEU A 81 -17.40 -26.16 10.09
C LEU A 81 -16.52 -26.25 8.82
N ALA A 82 -17.05 -26.80 7.73
CA ALA A 82 -16.35 -26.85 6.47
C ALA A 82 -16.91 -25.77 5.52
N THR A 83 -16.03 -24.82 5.19
CA THR A 83 -16.19 -23.76 4.18
C THR A 83 -16.97 -22.51 4.60
N ALA A 84 -16.52 -21.81 5.63
CA ALA A 84 -16.45 -20.37 5.48
C ALA A 84 -15.32 -20.14 4.46
N GLN A 85 -15.65 -20.17 3.18
CA GLN A 85 -14.75 -19.68 2.14
C GLN A 85 -14.53 -18.22 2.48
N ALA A 86 -13.34 -17.92 3.02
CA ALA A 86 -12.98 -16.56 3.34
C ALA A 86 -13.14 -15.78 2.03
N ALA A 87 -13.97 -14.75 2.05
CA ALA A 87 -14.13 -13.89 0.88
C ALA A 87 -12.74 -13.43 0.46
N ASP A 88 -12.45 -13.41 -0.84
CA ASP A 88 -11.18 -12.93 -1.37
C ASP A 88 -10.92 -11.55 -0.81
N LEU A 89 -9.80 -11.40 -0.08
CA LEU A 89 -9.44 -10.15 0.56
C LEU A 89 -8.91 -9.20 -0.53
N LYS A 90 -9.40 -7.97 -0.56
CA LYS A 90 -8.93 -6.94 -1.50
C LYS A 90 -8.24 -5.82 -0.74
N LEU A 91 -7.03 -5.50 -1.15
CA LEU A 91 -6.22 -4.43 -0.58
C LEU A 91 -5.85 -3.43 -1.67
N LEU A 92 -6.11 -2.13 -1.46
CA LEU A 92 -5.68 -1.07 -2.36
C LEU A 92 -4.43 -0.38 -1.83
N ASN A 93 -3.32 -0.49 -2.59
CA ASN A 93 -2.11 0.30 -2.37
C ASN A 93 -2.11 1.55 -3.26
N VAL A 94 -2.14 2.73 -2.65
CA VAL A 94 -2.02 4.02 -3.33
C VAL A 94 -0.58 4.50 -3.25
N SER A 95 0.12 4.52 -4.39
CA SER A 95 1.56 4.70 -4.49
C SER A 95 1.97 5.86 -5.40
N TYR A 96 3.24 6.27 -5.30
CA TYR A 96 3.81 7.24 -6.21
C TYR A 96 4.44 6.56 -7.45
N ASP A 97 4.62 7.34 -8.54
CA ASP A 97 4.95 6.80 -9.86
C ASP A 97 6.17 5.85 -9.95
N PRO A 98 7.34 6.15 -9.36
CA PRO A 98 8.54 5.33 -9.50
C PRO A 98 8.48 3.91 -8.95
N THR A 99 7.43 3.55 -8.22
CA THR A 99 7.29 2.23 -7.57
C THR A 99 6.48 1.22 -8.37
N ARG A 100 6.06 1.51 -9.60
CA ARG A 100 5.18 0.63 -10.39
C ARG A 100 5.74 -0.77 -10.52
N GLU A 101 6.97 -0.89 -11.00
CA GLU A 101 7.65 -2.15 -11.24
C GLU A 101 7.95 -2.87 -9.91
N LEU A 102 8.37 -2.12 -8.89
CA LEU A 102 8.57 -2.66 -7.55
C LEU A 102 7.32 -3.35 -7.03
N TYR A 103 6.16 -2.65 -7.03
CA TYR A 103 4.95 -3.24 -6.46
C TYR A 103 4.31 -4.30 -7.37
N GLN A 104 4.57 -4.28 -8.66
CA GLN A 104 4.20 -5.39 -9.54
C GLN A 104 4.88 -6.70 -9.12
N ASP A 105 6.21 -6.65 -8.91
CA ASP A 105 6.98 -7.81 -8.45
C ASP A 105 6.62 -8.19 -7.00
N TYR A 106 6.50 -7.19 -6.14
CA TYR A 106 6.25 -7.36 -4.71
C TYR A 106 4.89 -7.98 -4.41
N ASN A 107 3.83 -7.54 -5.08
CA ASN A 107 2.47 -7.99 -4.81
C ASN A 107 2.28 -9.48 -5.09
N ALA A 108 2.90 -10.01 -6.16
CA ALA A 108 2.84 -11.43 -6.47
C ALA A 108 3.47 -12.29 -5.36
N VAL A 109 4.59 -11.82 -4.81
CA VAL A 109 5.31 -12.51 -3.73
C VAL A 109 4.56 -12.39 -2.41
N PHE A 110 4.08 -11.19 -2.08
CA PHE A 110 3.29 -10.99 -0.88
C PHE A 110 1.98 -11.78 -0.89
N ALA A 111 1.26 -11.84 -2.00
CA ALA A 111 0.04 -12.63 -2.09
C ALA A 111 0.28 -14.12 -1.80
N LYS A 112 1.40 -14.67 -2.28
CA LYS A 112 1.84 -16.03 -1.96
C LYS A 112 2.17 -16.18 -0.47
N HIS A 113 2.96 -15.27 0.08
CA HIS A 113 3.31 -15.23 1.51
C HIS A 113 2.05 -15.19 2.39
N TRP A 114 1.09 -14.31 2.08
CA TRP A 114 -0.17 -14.19 2.81
C TRP A 114 -0.98 -15.49 2.79
N LYS A 115 -1.08 -16.11 1.61
CA LYS A 115 -1.76 -17.40 1.46
C LYS A 115 -1.12 -18.52 2.25
N GLU A 116 0.22 -18.59 2.27
CA GLU A 116 0.97 -19.58 3.04
C GLU A 116 0.79 -19.39 4.55
N GLN A 117 0.68 -18.16 5.03
CA GLN A 117 0.50 -17.85 6.45
C GLN A 117 -0.95 -18.00 6.94
N THR A 118 -1.92 -17.66 6.11
CA THR A 118 -3.34 -17.54 6.53
C THR A 118 -4.28 -18.53 5.86
N GLY A 119 -3.87 -19.15 4.76
CA GLY A 119 -4.73 -19.96 3.90
C GLY A 119 -5.69 -19.14 3.02
N GLN A 120 -5.67 -17.80 3.12
CA GLN A 120 -6.59 -16.89 2.43
C GLN A 120 -5.93 -16.28 1.20
N ASP A 121 -6.67 -16.20 0.11
CA ASP A 121 -6.25 -15.45 -1.07
C ASP A 121 -6.42 -13.94 -0.85
N ILE A 122 -5.52 -13.14 -1.44
CA ILE A 122 -5.58 -11.68 -1.40
C ILE A 122 -5.34 -11.11 -2.80
N GLU A 123 -6.21 -10.19 -3.24
CA GLU A 123 -6.04 -9.38 -4.43
C GLU A 123 -5.47 -8.02 -4.02
N ILE A 124 -4.31 -7.63 -4.57
CA ILE A 124 -3.69 -6.34 -4.28
C ILE A 124 -3.85 -5.44 -5.50
N GLN A 125 -4.69 -4.42 -5.35
CA GLN A 125 -4.91 -3.39 -6.36
C GLN A 125 -3.95 -2.23 -6.16
N GLN A 126 -3.62 -1.52 -7.23
CA GLN A 126 -2.67 -0.40 -7.21
C GLN A 126 -3.22 0.84 -7.91
N SER A 127 -2.94 1.99 -7.31
CA SER A 127 -3.09 3.29 -7.94
C SER A 127 -1.74 4.00 -7.92
N HIS A 128 -1.26 4.45 -9.08
CA HIS A 128 0.01 5.17 -9.21
C HIS A 128 -0.18 6.57 -9.78
N GLY A 129 0.62 7.52 -9.28
CA GLY A 129 0.59 8.90 -9.75
C GLY A 129 1.59 9.77 -9.00
N GLY A 130 1.55 11.08 -9.21
CA GLY A 130 2.33 12.01 -8.41
C GLY A 130 1.95 11.93 -6.93
N SER A 131 2.92 11.83 -6.02
CA SER A 131 2.72 11.55 -4.59
C SER A 131 1.71 12.50 -3.92
N GLY A 132 1.86 13.82 -4.11
CA GLY A 132 0.92 14.80 -3.57
C GLY A 132 -0.48 14.72 -4.20
N LYS A 133 -0.60 14.27 -5.46
CA LYS A 133 -1.89 14.00 -6.11
C LYS A 133 -2.56 12.76 -5.50
N GLN A 134 -1.77 11.71 -5.25
CA GLN A 134 -2.24 10.48 -4.61
C GLN A 134 -2.70 10.73 -3.17
N ALA A 135 -1.92 11.48 -2.37
CA ALA A 135 -2.34 11.87 -1.02
C ALA A 135 -3.68 12.62 -1.02
N ARG A 136 -3.87 13.58 -1.94
CA ARG A 136 -5.14 14.29 -2.08
C ARG A 136 -6.28 13.37 -2.46
N ALA A 137 -6.08 12.45 -3.42
CA ALA A 137 -7.12 11.50 -3.81
C ALA A 137 -7.61 10.66 -2.62
N VAL A 138 -6.71 10.22 -1.73
CA VAL A 138 -7.08 9.48 -0.51
C VAL A 138 -7.82 10.38 0.48
N ILE A 139 -7.38 11.62 0.66
CA ILE A 139 -8.08 12.61 1.51
C ILE A 139 -9.48 12.90 0.99
N ASP A 140 -9.65 12.96 -0.33
CA ASP A 140 -10.91 13.25 -1.02
C ASP A 140 -11.82 12.01 -1.16
N GLY A 141 -11.41 10.85 -0.63
CA GLY A 141 -12.28 9.66 -0.51
C GLY A 141 -11.88 8.45 -1.36
N LEU A 142 -10.67 8.40 -1.94
CA LEU A 142 -10.16 7.15 -2.49
C LEU A 142 -9.88 6.18 -1.34
N ASP A 143 -10.63 5.11 -1.27
CA ASP A 143 -10.62 4.11 -0.18
C ASP A 143 -9.34 3.24 -0.24
N ALA A 144 -8.17 3.83 0.07
CA ALA A 144 -6.88 3.16 0.13
C ALA A 144 -6.69 2.43 1.47
N ASP A 145 -6.24 1.19 1.44
CA ASP A 145 -5.87 0.43 2.65
C ASP A 145 -4.46 0.78 3.13
N VAL A 146 -3.56 1.01 2.19
CA VAL A 146 -2.19 1.47 2.46
C VAL A 146 -1.80 2.57 1.49
N VAL A 147 -0.91 3.45 1.96
CA VAL A 147 -0.23 4.43 1.12
C VAL A 147 1.27 4.18 1.13
N THR A 148 1.90 4.30 -0.03
CA THR A 148 3.34 4.16 -0.23
C THR A 148 3.80 5.35 -1.06
N LEU A 149 4.13 6.47 -0.37
CA LEU A 149 4.32 7.77 -0.99
C LEU A 149 5.78 8.21 -1.01
N ALA A 150 6.08 9.22 -1.82
CA ALA A 150 7.45 9.67 -2.05
C ALA A 150 8.08 10.35 -0.83
N LEU A 151 7.29 10.89 0.09
CA LEU A 151 7.79 11.71 1.19
C LEU A 151 6.80 11.80 2.36
N ALA A 152 7.33 11.93 3.57
CA ALA A 152 6.55 11.94 4.81
C ALA A 152 5.52 13.07 4.85
N TYR A 153 5.80 14.24 4.30
CA TYR A 153 4.84 15.35 4.26
C TYR A 153 3.53 14.97 3.60
N ASP A 154 3.56 14.22 2.49
CA ASP A 154 2.34 13.81 1.79
C ASP A 154 1.54 12.80 2.62
N VAL A 155 2.19 11.92 3.39
CA VAL A 155 1.53 11.01 4.35
C VAL A 155 0.96 11.79 5.53
N ASP A 156 1.70 12.76 6.08
CA ASP A 156 1.23 13.64 7.18
C ASP A 156 -0.10 14.32 6.84
N GLN A 157 -0.34 14.67 5.58
CA GLN A 157 -1.59 15.30 5.17
C GLN A 157 -2.82 14.41 5.40
N LEU A 158 -2.68 13.07 5.35
CA LEU A 158 -3.77 12.14 5.64
C LEU A 158 -4.21 12.25 7.12
N TYR A 159 -3.25 12.47 8.03
CA TYR A 159 -3.56 12.77 9.43
C TYR A 159 -4.10 14.18 9.60
N GLN A 160 -3.36 15.17 9.12
CA GLN A 160 -3.66 16.58 9.40
C GLN A 160 -5.02 17.01 8.87
N LYS A 161 -5.36 16.61 7.64
CA LYS A 161 -6.57 17.06 6.94
C LYS A 161 -7.78 16.15 7.12
N ALA A 162 -7.57 14.84 7.25
CA ALA A 162 -8.68 13.87 7.23
C ALA A 162 -8.71 12.89 8.41
N LYS A 163 -7.68 12.87 9.26
CA LYS A 163 -7.56 11.94 10.39
C LYS A 163 -7.74 10.47 9.96
N LEU A 164 -7.26 10.11 8.78
CA LEU A 164 -7.36 8.75 8.22
C LEU A 164 -6.35 7.79 8.82
N ILE A 165 -5.22 8.30 9.28
CA ILE A 165 -4.12 7.61 9.94
C ILE A 165 -3.88 8.23 11.32
N PRO A 166 -3.19 7.56 12.26
CA PRO A 166 -2.83 8.16 13.54
C PRO A 166 -1.67 9.15 13.40
N GLU A 167 -1.48 9.98 14.41
CA GLU A 167 -0.42 10.99 14.45
C GLU A 167 0.98 10.37 14.47
N ASP A 168 1.11 9.24 15.16
CA ASP A 168 2.36 8.50 15.35
C ASP A 168 2.72 7.54 14.20
N TRP A 169 2.03 7.63 13.07
CA TRP A 169 2.16 6.72 11.94
C TRP A 169 3.62 6.45 11.55
N GLN A 170 4.47 7.47 11.60
CA GLN A 170 5.86 7.39 11.15
C GLN A 170 6.73 6.53 12.06
N SER A 171 6.40 6.41 13.34
CA SER A 171 7.13 5.60 14.31
C SER A 171 6.72 4.12 14.35
N ARG A 172 5.68 3.74 13.60
CA ARG A 172 5.10 2.39 13.64
C ARG A 172 5.93 1.32 12.92
N LEU A 173 6.76 1.74 11.97
CA LEU A 173 7.64 0.86 11.22
C LEU A 173 9.10 1.35 11.32
N PRO A 174 10.07 0.46 11.12
CA PRO A 174 11.50 0.83 11.21
C PRO A 174 11.87 1.98 10.26
N ASN A 175 12.96 2.68 10.59
CA ASN A 175 13.52 3.76 9.78
C ASN A 175 12.49 4.88 9.47
N ASN A 176 11.67 5.26 10.45
CA ASN A 176 10.61 6.25 10.27
C ASN A 176 9.64 5.88 9.12
N SER A 177 9.25 4.60 9.07
CA SER A 177 8.36 4.04 8.05
C SER A 177 8.89 4.18 6.62
N ALA A 178 10.23 4.18 6.43
CA ALA A 178 10.90 4.20 5.14
C ALA A 178 11.62 2.87 4.88
N PRO A 179 11.00 1.89 4.20
CA PRO A 179 11.53 0.53 4.05
C PRO A 179 12.77 0.44 3.14
N TYR A 180 12.96 1.37 2.26
CA TYR A 180 14.09 1.48 1.33
C TYR A 180 14.42 2.94 1.08
N THR A 181 15.52 3.20 0.38
CA THR A 181 15.94 4.55 0.01
C THR A 181 16.22 4.64 -1.49
N SER A 182 16.35 5.87 -1.98
CA SER A 182 16.82 6.19 -3.30
C SER A 182 17.62 7.51 -3.25
N THR A 183 18.01 8.00 -4.39
CA THR A 183 18.64 9.30 -4.54
C THR A 183 18.31 9.88 -5.91
N VAL A 184 18.77 11.10 -6.17
CA VAL A 184 18.60 11.78 -7.44
C VAL A 184 19.89 11.67 -8.27
N VAL A 185 19.73 11.26 -9.52
CA VAL A 185 20.80 11.13 -10.53
C VAL A 185 20.34 11.78 -11.84
N PHE A 186 21.21 11.78 -12.85
CA PHE A 186 20.87 12.25 -14.19
C PHE A 186 20.85 11.08 -15.17
N LEU A 187 19.81 11.01 -15.98
CA LEU A 187 19.76 10.17 -17.16
C LEU A 187 20.07 11.06 -18.38
N VAL A 188 21.10 10.71 -19.14
CA VAL A 188 21.55 11.47 -20.32
C VAL A 188 21.53 10.59 -21.57
N ARG A 189 21.55 11.20 -22.73
CA ARG A 189 21.69 10.49 -24.01
C ARG A 189 23.04 9.73 -24.07
N ALA A 190 23.06 8.59 -24.76
CA ALA A 190 24.30 7.82 -24.93
C ALA A 190 25.45 8.66 -25.52
N GLY A 191 26.66 8.45 -25.01
CA GLY A 191 27.81 9.25 -25.34
C GLY A 191 27.83 10.65 -24.76
N ASN A 192 26.81 10.99 -23.94
CA ASN A 192 26.72 12.25 -23.20
C ASN A 192 27.10 13.50 -24.02
N PRO A 193 26.38 13.80 -25.12
CA PRO A 193 26.82 14.82 -26.09
C PRO A 193 26.88 16.23 -25.51
N LYS A 194 26.24 16.51 -24.41
CA LYS A 194 26.28 17.79 -23.68
C LYS A 194 27.38 17.83 -22.60
N GLY A 195 28.08 16.72 -22.38
CA GLY A 195 29.16 16.64 -21.39
C GLY A 195 28.67 16.89 -19.95
N ILE A 196 27.45 16.42 -19.62
CA ILE A 196 26.86 16.56 -18.28
C ILE A 196 27.63 15.68 -17.29
N LYS A 197 28.20 16.26 -16.26
CA LYS A 197 28.96 15.56 -15.21
C LYS A 197 28.43 15.84 -13.81
N ASP A 198 27.91 17.05 -13.60
CA ASP A 198 27.42 17.49 -12.31
C ASP A 198 26.32 18.55 -12.47
N TRP A 199 25.74 18.98 -11.37
CA TRP A 199 24.67 19.97 -11.27
C TRP A 199 24.96 21.28 -12.02
N ASP A 200 26.24 21.74 -12.06
CA ASP A 200 26.62 22.96 -12.78
C ASP A 200 26.39 22.88 -14.28
N ASP A 201 26.44 21.68 -14.82
CA ASP A 201 26.27 21.51 -16.27
C ASP A 201 24.81 21.72 -16.68
N LEU A 202 23.86 21.55 -15.74
CA LEU A 202 22.43 21.70 -15.98
C LEU A 202 22.00 23.17 -16.21
N VAL A 203 22.82 24.13 -15.79
CA VAL A 203 22.56 25.57 -15.96
C VAL A 203 23.32 26.20 -17.14
N LYS A 204 24.06 25.39 -17.91
CA LYS A 204 24.77 25.86 -19.11
C LYS A 204 23.78 26.25 -20.21
N PRO A 205 24.10 27.28 -21.01
CA PRO A 205 23.31 27.62 -22.18
C PRO A 205 23.20 26.44 -23.17
N GLY A 206 22.00 26.21 -23.67
CA GLY A 206 21.74 25.16 -24.67
C GLY A 206 21.63 23.74 -24.09
N VAL A 207 21.57 23.57 -22.76
CA VAL A 207 21.19 22.32 -22.10
C VAL A 207 19.69 22.35 -21.82
N SER A 208 19.00 21.34 -22.32
CA SER A 208 17.55 21.15 -22.11
C SER A 208 17.30 20.11 -21.04
N VAL A 209 16.69 20.53 -19.93
CA VAL A 209 16.44 19.71 -18.74
C VAL A 209 14.98 19.23 -18.73
N ILE A 210 14.78 17.97 -18.34
CA ILE A 210 13.46 17.42 -18.04
C ILE A 210 13.40 17.07 -16.55
N THR A 211 12.33 17.48 -15.90
CA THR A 211 12.01 17.14 -14.50
C THR A 211 10.51 17.30 -14.26
N PRO A 212 9.88 16.52 -13.37
CA PRO A 212 8.46 16.73 -13.05
C PRO A 212 8.24 17.99 -12.20
N ASN A 213 6.98 18.39 -12.06
CA ASN A 213 6.56 19.60 -11.35
C ASN A 213 6.51 19.37 -9.82
N PRO A 214 7.24 20.14 -9.00
CA PRO A 214 7.21 20.01 -7.52
C PRO A 214 5.86 20.30 -6.87
N LYS A 215 4.94 21.01 -7.55
CA LYS A 215 3.58 21.25 -7.03
C LYS A 215 2.70 19.99 -7.06
N THR A 216 3.01 19.01 -7.91
CA THR A 216 2.20 17.80 -8.11
C THR A 216 2.93 16.50 -7.83
N SER A 217 4.24 16.48 -7.99
CA SER A 217 5.10 15.30 -7.88
C SER A 217 6.00 15.38 -6.63
N GLY A 218 5.87 14.39 -5.76
CA GLY A 218 6.80 14.24 -4.63
C GLY A 218 8.22 13.92 -5.09
N GLY A 219 8.37 13.15 -6.17
CA GLY A 219 9.68 12.89 -6.80
C GLY A 219 10.37 14.19 -7.26
N ALA A 220 9.60 15.12 -7.81
CA ALA A 220 10.11 16.43 -8.21
C ALA A 220 10.57 17.30 -7.03
N ARG A 221 9.91 17.17 -5.86
CA ARG A 221 10.36 17.88 -4.65
C ARG A 221 11.74 17.40 -4.21
N TRP A 222 12.00 16.12 -4.28
CA TRP A 222 13.33 15.56 -4.03
C TRP A 222 14.36 16.06 -5.08
N ASN A 223 14.00 16.10 -6.38
CA ASN A 223 14.87 16.63 -7.44
C ASN A 223 15.22 18.09 -7.17
N TYR A 224 14.25 18.91 -6.86
CA TYR A 224 14.43 20.32 -6.51
C TYR A 224 15.35 20.50 -5.29
N LEU A 225 15.07 19.75 -4.20
CA LEU A 225 15.86 19.86 -2.97
C LEU A 225 17.29 19.31 -3.14
N ALA A 226 17.49 18.30 -4.00
CA ALA A 226 18.83 17.84 -4.36
C ALA A 226 19.66 18.96 -5.04
N ALA A 227 19.04 19.64 -6.01
CA ALA A 227 19.65 20.77 -6.70
C ALA A 227 19.91 21.97 -5.77
N TYR A 228 18.92 22.27 -4.90
CA TYR A 228 19.02 23.38 -3.94
C TYR A 228 20.13 23.11 -2.90
N GLY A 229 20.17 21.89 -2.33
CA GLY A 229 21.21 21.50 -1.37
C GLY A 229 22.61 21.49 -1.98
N TYR A 230 22.77 21.08 -3.23
CA TYR A 230 24.01 21.25 -3.97
C TYR A 230 24.42 22.72 -4.04
N ALA A 231 23.48 23.60 -4.43
CA ALA A 231 23.76 25.03 -4.57
C ALA A 231 24.11 25.67 -3.22
N LEU A 232 23.41 25.33 -2.13
CA LEU A 232 23.76 25.77 -0.78
C LEU A 232 25.17 25.34 -0.38
N LYS A 233 25.54 24.09 -0.62
CA LYS A 233 26.88 23.59 -0.32
C LYS A 233 27.96 24.31 -1.14
N LYS A 234 27.67 24.62 -2.40
CA LYS A 234 28.63 25.27 -3.31
C LYS A 234 28.78 26.76 -3.02
N PHE A 235 27.70 27.48 -2.86
CA PHE A 235 27.70 28.95 -2.82
C PHE A 235 27.63 29.50 -1.39
N GLY A 236 27.24 28.69 -0.39
CA GLY A 236 27.22 29.02 1.02
C GLY A 236 26.09 29.94 1.49
N ASN A 237 25.14 30.32 0.61
CA ASN A 237 24.02 31.18 0.96
C ASN A 237 22.76 30.91 0.10
N ASP A 238 21.62 31.29 0.65
CA ASP A 238 20.29 31.07 0.09
C ASP A 238 20.04 31.86 -1.22
N ASP A 239 20.50 33.11 -1.29
CA ASP A 239 20.24 33.95 -2.48
C ASP A 239 20.93 33.38 -3.72
N SER A 240 22.19 32.95 -3.58
CA SER A 240 22.93 32.30 -4.65
C SER A 240 22.31 30.93 -5.03
N ALA A 241 21.77 30.20 -4.05
CA ALA A 241 21.05 28.96 -4.32
C ALA A 241 19.77 29.22 -5.11
N LYS A 242 18.98 30.22 -4.77
CA LYS A 242 17.78 30.65 -5.52
C LYS A 242 18.13 31.03 -6.96
N GLU A 243 19.17 31.83 -7.16
CA GLU A 243 19.64 32.23 -8.50
C GLU A 243 20.11 31.03 -9.34
N TYR A 244 20.77 30.05 -8.69
CA TYR A 244 21.12 28.79 -9.35
C TYR A 244 19.87 28.04 -9.79
N LEU A 245 18.88 27.83 -8.89
CA LEU A 245 17.63 27.14 -9.23
C LEU A 245 16.85 27.87 -10.32
N LYS A 246 16.82 29.22 -10.30
CA LYS A 246 16.19 30.01 -11.35
C LYS A 246 16.83 29.74 -12.72
N LYS A 247 18.17 29.65 -12.78
CA LYS A 247 18.87 29.26 -14.01
C LYS A 247 18.56 27.82 -14.43
N LEU A 248 18.52 26.89 -13.48
CA LEU A 248 18.16 25.51 -13.74
C LEU A 248 16.76 25.40 -14.32
N TYR A 249 15.76 26.01 -13.69
CA TYR A 249 14.38 25.96 -14.15
C TYR A 249 14.13 26.74 -15.45
N LYS A 250 14.97 27.71 -15.78
CA LYS A 250 14.97 28.34 -17.11
C LYS A 250 15.34 27.36 -18.22
N ASN A 251 16.17 26.37 -17.94
CA ASN A 251 16.58 25.31 -18.86
C ASN A 251 15.59 24.13 -18.88
N VAL A 252 14.57 24.11 -18.01
CA VAL A 252 13.56 23.05 -17.99
C VAL A 252 12.58 23.26 -19.15
N ALA A 253 12.59 22.32 -20.08
CA ALA A 253 11.76 22.36 -21.28
C ALA A 253 10.32 21.90 -21.02
N VAL A 254 10.14 20.92 -20.12
CA VAL A 254 8.82 20.36 -19.76
C VAL A 254 8.77 20.07 -18.27
N LEU A 255 7.68 20.46 -17.63
CA LEU A 255 7.32 20.12 -16.25
C LEU A 255 6.12 19.17 -16.28
N ASP A 256 6.38 17.87 -16.32
CA ASP A 256 5.34 16.84 -16.27
C ASP A 256 4.71 16.75 -14.88
N THR A 257 3.46 16.23 -14.81
CA THR A 257 2.71 16.13 -13.54
C THR A 257 3.26 15.10 -12.55
N GLY A 258 4.10 14.16 -13.01
CA GLY A 258 4.68 13.07 -12.23
C GLY A 258 5.99 12.56 -12.85
N ALA A 259 6.74 11.76 -12.07
CA ALA A 259 8.04 11.24 -12.49
C ALA A 259 7.93 10.38 -13.76
N ARG A 260 6.95 9.50 -13.87
CA ARG A 260 6.75 8.67 -15.06
C ARG A 260 6.47 9.52 -16.32
N GLY A 261 5.70 10.61 -16.19
CA GLY A 261 5.49 11.55 -17.28
C GLY A 261 6.81 12.16 -17.78
N ALA A 262 7.68 12.57 -16.85
CA ALA A 262 9.00 13.11 -17.19
C ALA A 262 9.90 12.05 -17.87
N THR A 263 9.87 10.81 -17.40
CA THR A 263 10.58 9.69 -18.04
C THR A 263 10.06 9.46 -19.47
N VAL A 264 8.74 9.38 -19.67
CA VAL A 264 8.12 9.26 -21.01
C VAL A 264 8.51 10.42 -21.93
N THR A 265 8.48 11.67 -21.41
CA THR A 265 8.90 12.85 -22.18
C THR A 265 10.34 12.75 -22.62
N PHE A 266 11.24 12.30 -21.74
CA PHE A 266 12.64 12.16 -22.06
C PHE A 266 12.91 10.92 -22.93
N VAL A 267 12.39 9.76 -22.57
CA VAL A 267 12.73 8.48 -23.20
C VAL A 267 11.96 8.26 -24.49
N ASP A 268 10.63 8.32 -24.46
CA ASP A 268 9.78 7.93 -25.60
C ASP A 268 9.59 9.08 -26.61
N ARG A 269 9.47 10.33 -26.09
CA ARG A 269 9.30 11.51 -26.94
C ARG A 269 10.63 12.12 -27.37
N GLU A 270 11.74 11.64 -26.81
CA GLU A 270 13.11 12.08 -27.09
C GLU A 270 13.34 13.59 -26.86
N ILE A 271 12.58 14.22 -25.95
CA ILE A 271 12.70 15.64 -25.60
C ILE A 271 13.75 15.80 -24.48
N GLY A 272 14.60 16.82 -24.59
CA GLY A 272 15.62 17.17 -23.59
C GLY A 272 16.94 16.44 -23.75
N ASP A 273 17.98 17.01 -23.14
CA ASP A 273 19.32 16.48 -23.10
C ASP A 273 19.63 15.67 -21.84
N VAL A 274 18.95 16.02 -20.75
CA VAL A 274 19.13 15.42 -19.43
C VAL A 274 17.80 15.35 -18.67
N LEU A 275 17.51 14.17 -18.08
CA LEU A 275 16.43 13.98 -17.14
C LEU A 275 17.00 13.95 -15.71
N ILE A 276 16.53 14.84 -14.85
CA ILE A 276 16.76 14.72 -13.40
C ILE A 276 15.80 13.65 -12.89
N ALA A 277 16.32 12.49 -12.54
CA ALA A 277 15.55 11.29 -12.23
C ALA A 277 15.91 10.73 -10.85
N TRP A 278 14.99 9.97 -10.30
CA TRP A 278 15.33 9.05 -9.22
C TRP A 278 16.23 7.93 -9.74
N GLU A 279 17.12 7.45 -8.88
CA GLU A 279 18.12 6.43 -9.24
C GLU A 279 17.47 5.17 -9.83
N ASN A 280 16.39 4.68 -9.22
CA ASN A 280 15.65 3.52 -9.71
C ASN A 280 15.03 3.75 -11.10
N GLU A 281 14.41 4.90 -11.37
CA GLU A 281 13.86 5.23 -12.69
C GLU A 281 14.95 5.30 -13.77
N ALA A 282 16.11 5.88 -13.45
CA ALA A 282 17.21 5.97 -14.37
C ALA A 282 17.79 4.58 -14.73
N TYR A 283 17.96 3.71 -13.73
CA TYR A 283 18.44 2.35 -13.98
C TYR A 283 17.39 1.44 -14.63
N LEU A 284 16.11 1.60 -14.32
CA LEU A 284 15.05 0.91 -15.05
C LEU A 284 15.04 1.30 -16.52
N SER A 285 15.12 2.60 -16.82
CA SER A 285 15.24 3.09 -18.21
C SER A 285 16.46 2.52 -18.91
N LEU A 286 17.61 2.51 -18.23
CA LEU A 286 18.84 1.91 -18.78
C LEU A 286 18.69 0.40 -19.02
N LYS A 287 18.02 -0.32 -18.14
CA LYS A 287 17.72 -1.76 -18.29
C LYS A 287 16.79 -2.03 -19.46
N GLU A 288 15.78 -1.20 -19.66
CA GLU A 288 14.75 -1.38 -20.70
C GLU A 288 15.27 -1.00 -22.08
N TYR A 289 15.94 0.15 -22.23
CA TYR A 289 16.32 0.71 -23.53
C TYR A 289 17.79 0.47 -23.88
N GLY A 290 18.61 0.09 -22.91
CA GLY A 290 20.02 -0.28 -23.07
C GLY A 290 21.02 0.89 -23.07
N PRO A 291 22.31 0.57 -22.88
CA PRO A 291 23.40 1.55 -22.80
C PRO A 291 23.71 2.24 -24.12
N SER A 292 23.21 1.73 -25.25
CA SER A 292 23.33 2.38 -26.56
C SER A 292 22.38 3.59 -26.70
N LYS A 293 21.40 3.74 -25.81
CA LYS A 293 20.46 4.86 -25.82
C LYS A 293 20.72 5.88 -24.72
N TYR A 294 21.09 5.44 -23.53
CA TYR A 294 21.19 6.28 -22.33
C TYR A 294 22.39 5.93 -21.47
N GLU A 295 22.82 6.91 -20.67
CA GLU A 295 23.82 6.76 -19.62
C GLU A 295 23.31 7.36 -18.31
N VAL A 296 23.70 6.76 -17.16
CA VAL A 296 23.44 7.33 -15.85
C VAL A 296 24.65 8.08 -15.34
N VAL A 297 24.48 9.36 -15.13
CA VAL A 297 25.48 10.26 -14.52
C VAL A 297 25.11 10.47 -13.06
N VAL A 298 26.03 10.14 -12.16
CA VAL A 298 25.86 10.34 -10.71
C VAL A 298 26.54 11.64 -10.32
N PRO A 299 25.81 12.62 -9.77
CA PRO A 299 26.39 13.91 -9.39
C PRO A 299 27.33 13.80 -8.19
N SER A 300 28.14 14.83 -7.95
CA SER A 300 29.09 14.91 -6.82
C SER A 300 28.42 14.82 -5.44
N VAL A 301 27.20 15.33 -5.33
CA VAL A 301 26.38 15.29 -4.13
C VAL A 301 24.90 15.18 -4.52
N SER A 302 24.13 14.48 -3.71
CA SER A 302 22.67 14.37 -3.88
C SER A 302 21.97 14.26 -2.53
N ILE A 303 20.66 14.10 -2.53
CA ILE A 303 19.82 13.95 -1.33
C ILE A 303 19.50 12.49 -1.08
N LEU A 304 19.50 12.08 0.19
CA LEU A 304 18.94 10.78 0.60
C LEU A 304 17.43 10.85 0.52
N ALA A 305 16.86 10.21 -0.50
CA ALA A 305 15.42 10.13 -0.65
C ALA A 305 14.86 8.94 0.17
N GLU A 306 13.93 9.22 1.05
CA GLU A 306 13.30 8.25 1.96
C GLU A 306 11.79 8.23 1.72
N PRO A 307 11.32 7.42 0.75
CA PRO A 307 9.90 7.23 0.54
C PRO A 307 9.28 6.48 1.72
N THR A 308 8.11 6.94 2.15
CA THR A 308 7.46 6.46 3.36
C THR A 308 6.18 5.70 3.07
N VAL A 309 5.84 4.80 3.99
CA VAL A 309 4.66 3.94 3.88
C VAL A 309 3.81 4.03 5.16
N ALA A 310 2.48 3.92 5.00
CA ALA A 310 1.58 3.90 6.14
C ALA A 310 0.30 3.09 5.84
N VAL A 311 -0.23 2.41 6.85
CA VAL A 311 -1.58 1.86 6.83
C VAL A 311 -2.58 3.00 6.95
N VAL A 312 -3.62 3.00 6.13
CA VAL A 312 -4.75 3.92 6.25
C VAL A 312 -5.78 3.32 7.21
N ASP A 313 -5.51 3.43 8.51
CA ASP A 313 -6.18 2.68 9.58
C ASP A 313 -7.70 2.74 9.51
N LYS A 314 -8.28 3.92 9.24
CA LYS A 314 -9.74 4.05 9.16
C LYS A 314 -10.34 3.26 7.99
N VAL A 315 -9.69 3.26 6.86
CA VAL A 315 -10.15 2.55 5.65
C VAL A 315 -9.93 1.06 5.81
N ALA A 316 -8.71 0.65 6.18
CA ALA A 316 -8.37 -0.75 6.37
C ALA A 316 -9.25 -1.42 7.45
N SER A 317 -9.58 -0.69 8.54
CA SER A 317 -10.52 -1.19 9.56
C SER A 317 -11.93 -1.37 9.02
N LYS A 318 -12.42 -0.42 8.20
CA LYS A 318 -13.74 -0.48 7.55
C LYS A 318 -13.85 -1.65 6.57
N HIS A 319 -12.77 -1.93 5.83
CA HIS A 319 -12.70 -3.03 4.86
C HIS A 319 -12.44 -4.40 5.49
N GLY A 320 -12.03 -4.46 6.77
CA GLY A 320 -11.57 -5.68 7.41
C GLY A 320 -10.18 -6.15 6.95
N THR A 321 -9.42 -5.27 6.29
CA THR A 321 -8.09 -5.53 5.72
C THR A 321 -6.94 -5.13 6.65
N LEU A 322 -7.23 -4.62 7.86
CA LEU A 322 -6.22 -4.02 8.74
C LEU A 322 -5.02 -4.93 9.02
N GLN A 323 -5.25 -6.23 9.24
CA GLN A 323 -4.18 -7.18 9.49
C GLN A 323 -3.31 -7.38 8.23
N ALA A 324 -3.96 -7.58 7.08
CA ALA A 324 -3.26 -7.73 5.80
C ALA A 324 -2.48 -6.46 5.41
N ALA A 325 -3.05 -5.28 5.67
CA ALA A 325 -2.40 -4.00 5.42
C ALA A 325 -1.13 -3.80 6.26
N LYS A 326 -1.16 -4.21 7.54
CA LYS A 326 0.02 -4.19 8.41
C LYS A 326 1.08 -5.16 7.91
N GLU A 327 0.73 -6.41 7.69
CA GLU A 327 1.64 -7.44 7.19
C GLU A 327 2.23 -7.06 5.83
N TYR A 328 1.42 -6.46 4.94
CA TYR A 328 1.88 -5.96 3.66
C TYR A 328 3.00 -4.92 3.78
N LEU A 329 2.91 -4.00 4.73
CA LEU A 329 3.98 -3.02 4.94
C LEU A 329 5.17 -3.57 5.74
N GLU A 330 4.93 -4.46 6.70
CA GLU A 330 5.99 -5.13 7.48
C GLU A 330 6.85 -6.04 6.59
N PHE A 331 6.23 -6.74 5.63
CA PHE A 331 6.94 -7.61 4.69
C PHE A 331 7.93 -6.85 3.80
N LEU A 332 7.77 -5.53 3.58
CA LEU A 332 8.77 -4.69 2.90
C LEU A 332 10.12 -4.68 3.61
N TYR A 333 10.15 -4.90 4.93
CA TYR A 333 11.37 -4.96 5.74
C TYR A 333 11.94 -6.37 5.85
N SER A 334 11.23 -7.38 5.38
CA SER A 334 11.74 -8.75 5.31
C SER A 334 12.91 -8.85 4.33
N ARG A 335 13.73 -9.89 4.48
CA ARG A 335 14.82 -10.15 3.54
C ARG A 335 14.32 -10.24 2.08
N GLU A 336 13.19 -10.90 1.86
CA GLU A 336 12.58 -11.06 0.55
C GLU A 336 12.08 -9.73 -0.01
N GLY A 337 11.38 -8.93 0.80
CA GLY A 337 10.95 -7.58 0.44
C GLY A 337 12.13 -6.66 0.08
N GLN A 338 13.21 -6.73 0.84
CA GLN A 338 14.44 -5.97 0.59
C GLN A 338 15.16 -6.42 -0.69
N GLU A 339 15.17 -7.72 -1.00
CA GLU A 339 15.70 -8.22 -2.27
C GLU A 339 14.87 -7.75 -3.47
N ILE A 340 13.54 -7.76 -3.37
CA ILE A 340 12.65 -7.26 -4.43
C ILE A 340 12.88 -5.77 -4.67
N ALA A 341 12.93 -4.97 -3.59
CA ALA A 341 13.24 -3.54 -3.68
C ALA A 341 14.57 -3.29 -4.40
N THR A 342 15.60 -4.07 -4.06
CA THR A 342 16.94 -3.95 -4.63
C THR A 342 16.99 -4.35 -6.12
N LYS A 343 16.27 -5.39 -6.52
CA LYS A 343 16.14 -5.79 -7.95
C LYS A 343 15.46 -4.72 -8.80
N ASN A 344 14.65 -3.87 -8.15
CA ASN A 344 14.01 -2.69 -8.73
C ASN A 344 14.80 -1.39 -8.48
N PHE A 345 16.10 -1.53 -8.18
CA PHE A 345 17.07 -0.44 -8.01
C PHE A 345 16.76 0.54 -6.87
N TYR A 346 16.00 0.12 -5.86
CA TYR A 346 15.95 0.81 -4.58
C TYR A 346 17.09 0.35 -3.68
N ARG A 347 17.67 1.25 -2.91
CA ARG A 347 18.74 0.95 -1.96
C ARG A 347 18.15 0.31 -0.71
N PRO A 348 18.53 -0.93 -0.36
CA PRO A 348 17.95 -1.64 0.78
C PRO A 348 18.41 -1.03 2.11
N ARG A 349 17.62 -1.25 3.15
CA ARG A 349 17.99 -0.98 4.54
C ARG A 349 18.74 -2.15 5.18
N ASP A 350 18.54 -3.35 4.67
CA ASP A 350 19.21 -4.56 5.13
C ASP A 350 20.68 -4.56 4.69
N PRO A 351 21.64 -4.61 5.66
CA PRO A 351 23.07 -4.54 5.34
C PRO A 351 23.60 -5.78 4.60
N GLU A 352 23.00 -6.96 4.79
CA GLU A 352 23.40 -8.17 4.07
C GLU A 352 22.96 -8.10 2.60
N ILE A 353 21.75 -7.62 2.35
CA ILE A 353 21.24 -7.38 1.00
C ILE A 353 22.07 -6.29 0.32
N LEU A 354 22.39 -5.22 1.04
CA LEU A 354 23.26 -4.16 0.52
C LEU A 354 24.65 -4.72 0.19
N ALA A 355 25.24 -5.57 1.01
CA ALA A 355 26.53 -6.20 0.72
C ALA A 355 26.45 -7.10 -0.53
N LYS A 356 25.37 -7.84 -0.71
CA LYS A 356 25.15 -8.74 -1.86
C LYS A 356 24.97 -7.99 -3.18
N TYR A 357 24.20 -6.92 -3.16
CA TYR A 357 23.78 -6.18 -4.37
C TYR A 357 24.41 -4.79 -4.50
N GLY A 358 25.16 -4.31 -3.50
CA GLY A 358 25.63 -2.93 -3.39
C GLY A 358 26.50 -2.45 -4.56
N LYS A 359 27.12 -3.38 -5.32
CA LYS A 359 27.92 -3.04 -6.51
C LYS A 359 27.13 -2.35 -7.62
N GLN A 360 25.79 -2.52 -7.65
CA GLN A 360 24.95 -1.82 -8.63
C GLN A 360 24.75 -0.34 -8.31
N PHE A 361 24.97 0.07 -7.05
CA PHE A 361 24.80 1.44 -6.61
C PHE A 361 26.14 2.14 -6.54
N LYS A 362 26.29 3.24 -7.26
CA LYS A 362 27.50 4.05 -7.15
C LYS A 362 27.54 4.77 -5.80
N THR A 363 28.74 4.86 -5.22
CA THR A 363 28.98 5.67 -4.02
C THR A 363 28.88 7.13 -4.37
N LEU A 364 28.11 7.90 -3.59
CA LEU A 364 27.99 9.35 -3.72
C LEU A 364 27.79 9.98 -2.34
N SER A 365 28.09 11.28 -2.25
CA SER A 365 27.84 12.06 -1.03
C SER A 365 26.35 12.39 -0.95
N LEU A 366 25.70 11.99 0.15
CA LEU A 366 24.30 12.25 0.41
C LEU A 366 24.14 13.16 1.64
N PHE A 367 23.22 14.10 1.54
CA PHE A 367 22.70 14.85 2.69
C PHE A 367 21.23 14.46 2.93
N THR A 368 20.75 14.66 4.15
CA THR A 368 19.36 14.36 4.50
C THR A 368 18.48 15.62 4.44
N ILE A 369 17.16 15.40 4.35
CA ILE A 369 16.17 16.48 4.45
C ILE A 369 16.27 17.21 5.81
N ALA A 370 16.62 16.50 6.86
CA ALA A 370 16.78 17.08 8.20
C ALA A 370 18.00 17.98 8.29
N ASP A 371 19.16 17.55 7.78
CA ASP A 371 20.42 18.25 7.89
C ASP A 371 20.41 19.61 7.18
N VAL A 372 19.84 19.65 5.98
CA VAL A 372 19.91 20.85 5.13
C VAL A 372 18.66 21.71 5.23
N PHE A 373 17.49 21.10 5.35
CA PHE A 373 16.21 21.81 5.27
C PHE A 373 15.42 21.82 6.59
N GLY A 374 15.90 21.14 7.64
CA GLY A 374 15.23 21.06 8.92
C GLY A 374 13.93 20.24 8.91
N GLY A 375 13.86 19.26 7.99
CA GLY A 375 12.74 18.34 7.83
C GLY A 375 11.66 18.80 6.85
N TRP A 376 10.70 17.89 6.58
CA TRP A 376 9.72 18.08 5.50
C TRP A 376 8.77 19.25 5.73
N ASN A 377 8.29 19.48 6.93
CA ASN A 377 7.36 20.58 7.20
C ASN A 377 8.00 21.95 6.91
N LYS A 378 9.25 22.14 7.35
CA LYS A 378 9.99 23.37 7.07
C LYS A 378 10.31 23.49 5.57
N ALA A 379 10.78 22.43 4.94
CA ALA A 379 11.06 22.40 3.50
C ALA A 379 9.81 22.73 2.67
N HIS A 380 8.66 22.13 3.01
CA HIS A 380 7.40 22.42 2.32
C HIS A 380 7.00 23.89 2.44
N ASN A 381 6.97 24.40 3.68
CA ASN A 381 6.52 25.79 3.94
C ASN A 381 7.46 26.82 3.27
N THR A 382 8.76 26.54 3.23
CA THR A 382 9.73 27.45 2.60
C THR A 382 9.68 27.37 1.08
N HIS A 383 9.63 26.16 0.51
CA HIS A 383 9.90 25.97 -0.92
C HIS A 383 8.64 25.69 -1.76
N PHE A 384 7.62 24.99 -1.23
CA PHE A 384 6.54 24.39 -2.04
C PHE A 384 5.13 24.90 -1.69
N ALA A 385 4.94 25.54 -0.55
CA ALA A 385 3.69 26.23 -0.23
C ALA A 385 3.42 27.35 -1.25
N ASP A 386 2.17 27.79 -1.32
CA ASP A 386 1.81 28.89 -2.20
C ASP A 386 2.59 30.15 -1.86
N GLY A 387 3.21 30.77 -2.87
CA GLY A 387 4.15 31.87 -2.70
C GLY A 387 5.54 31.46 -2.19
N GLY A 388 5.80 30.17 -2.03
CA GLY A 388 7.12 29.64 -1.63
C GLY A 388 8.22 29.91 -2.66
N VAL A 389 9.46 29.52 -2.34
CA VAL A 389 10.63 29.80 -3.20
C VAL A 389 10.44 29.24 -4.62
N PHE A 390 9.80 28.06 -4.78
CA PHE A 390 9.56 27.53 -6.12
C PHE A 390 8.69 28.46 -6.96
N ASP A 391 7.62 29.01 -6.41
CA ASP A 391 6.74 29.96 -7.13
C ASP A 391 7.47 31.26 -7.51
N GLN A 392 8.42 31.69 -6.66
CA GLN A 392 9.21 32.90 -6.90
C GLN A 392 10.24 32.72 -8.03
N ILE A 393 10.83 31.51 -8.19
CA ILE A 393 11.84 31.25 -9.20
C ILE A 393 11.25 30.76 -10.53
N TYR A 394 10.08 30.14 -10.49
CA TYR A 394 9.36 29.63 -11.65
C TYR A 394 8.02 30.38 -11.80
N SER A 395 8.08 31.57 -12.35
CA SER A 395 6.89 32.26 -12.87
C SER A 395 6.84 32.02 -14.37
N PRO A 396 5.76 31.39 -14.90
CA PRO A 396 5.61 31.15 -16.33
C PRO A 396 5.51 32.42 -17.13
#